data_452aeb655e64e838e07e262c4e2d1cc0
#
_entry.id   452aeb655e64e838e07e262c4e2d1cc0
#
_cell.length_a   1.000
_cell.length_b   1.000
_cell.length_c   1.000
_cell.angle_alpha   90.00
_cell.angle_beta   90.00
_cell.angle_gamma   90.00
#
_symmetry.space_group_name_H-M   'P 1'
#
loop_
_entity.id
_entity.type
_entity.pdbx_description
1 polymer ?
#
loop_
_entity_poly.entity_id
_entity_poly.type
_entity_poly.pdbx_seq_one_letter_code
_entity_poly.pdbx_strand_id
1 'polypeptide(L)'
;MAAAKDVIAKLSCSGRRACEVLGISRSVFYYSRRGISDKRVKLKSEVVKISKKYPTMGYKKITALLRKSGHCISKKLVQKVRREEYLQVATKKPKTRRQGLSTGIPTKATHKNHVWSWDFMYDYTQRGGAIKVFNLIDEYTRECYAIHIDRTLKSEDVRSVMIEMVEEHGTPEYIRSDNGSEFIASTIQEFLKSQGIKTLYIEPGSPWQNGFTESFNSKLRNEFFERELIYTLMEARVMAEDWRRFYNYERPHCALGMMTPKEFAQAQSKSSTFPRESNRDVYDRYNPIDIYQSKNITLNNNKQDFILT
;
A
#
# COMPACT_ATOMS: atom_id res chain seq x y z
N MET A 1 -4.02 -8.31 -46.27
CA MET A 1 -3.66 -9.73 -46.15
C MET A 1 -4.62 -10.63 -46.93
N ALA A 2 -5.93 -10.54 -46.75
CA ALA A 2 -6.91 -11.29 -47.55
C ALA A 2 -6.70 -11.06 -49.05
N ALA A 3 -6.69 -9.80 -49.51
CA ALA A 3 -6.50 -9.44 -50.92
C ALA A 3 -5.23 -10.05 -51.54
N ALA A 4 -4.13 -10.11 -50.82
CA ALA A 4 -2.91 -10.72 -51.35
C ALA A 4 -2.98 -12.24 -51.48
N LYS A 5 -3.70 -12.90 -50.62
CA LYS A 5 -4.00 -14.34 -50.72
C LYS A 5 -4.91 -14.64 -51.89
N ASP A 6 -5.95 -13.76 -52.10
CA ASP A 6 -6.84 -13.89 -53.24
C ASP A 6 -6.14 -13.68 -54.59
N VAL A 7 -5.20 -12.72 -54.64
CA VAL A 7 -4.37 -12.51 -55.84
C VAL A 7 -3.51 -13.74 -56.13
N ILE A 8 -2.89 -14.34 -55.11
CA ILE A 8 -2.10 -15.57 -55.29
C ILE A 8 -2.98 -16.70 -55.77
N ALA A 9 -4.15 -16.89 -55.22
CA ALA A 9 -5.08 -17.95 -55.59
C ALA A 9 -5.63 -17.80 -57.03
N LYS A 10 -5.98 -16.56 -57.43
CA LYS A 10 -6.56 -16.27 -58.73
C LYS A 10 -5.54 -16.23 -59.86
N LEU A 11 -4.35 -15.73 -59.57
CA LEU A 11 -3.33 -15.49 -60.60
C LEU A 11 -2.14 -16.50 -60.56
N SER A 12 -2.22 -17.49 -59.71
CA SER A 12 -1.17 -18.51 -59.48
C SER A 12 0.25 -17.90 -59.40
N CYS A 13 0.36 -16.69 -58.80
CA CYS A 13 1.62 -15.97 -58.71
C CYS A 13 2.31 -16.19 -57.32
N SER A 14 3.61 -15.95 -57.27
CA SER A 14 4.35 -16.05 -56.01
C SER A 14 3.90 -14.96 -55.00
N GLY A 15 4.01 -15.27 -53.68
CA GLY A 15 3.72 -14.30 -52.63
C GLY A 15 4.58 -13.01 -52.70
N ARG A 16 5.82 -13.13 -53.27
CA ARG A 16 6.67 -11.98 -53.57
C ARG A 16 6.04 -11.06 -54.62
N ARG A 17 5.55 -11.62 -55.73
CA ARG A 17 4.93 -10.88 -56.79
C ARG A 17 3.58 -10.25 -56.36
N ALA A 18 2.80 -10.99 -55.61
CA ALA A 18 1.55 -10.46 -55.04
C ALA A 18 1.79 -9.24 -54.12
N CYS A 19 2.84 -9.31 -53.27
CA CYS A 19 3.21 -8.19 -52.39
C CYS A 19 3.69 -6.96 -53.20
N GLU A 20 4.46 -7.17 -54.24
CA GLU A 20 4.98 -6.12 -55.11
C GLU A 20 3.82 -5.39 -55.83
N VAL A 21 2.91 -6.14 -56.45
CA VAL A 21 1.75 -5.59 -57.18
C VAL A 21 0.79 -4.82 -56.24
N LEU A 22 0.63 -5.31 -55.04
CA LEU A 22 -0.25 -4.69 -54.03
C LEU A 22 0.41 -3.61 -53.18
N GLY A 23 1.72 -3.35 -53.38
CA GLY A 23 2.47 -2.38 -52.56
C GLY A 23 2.58 -2.75 -51.10
N ILE A 24 2.49 -4.05 -50.74
CA ILE A 24 2.53 -4.53 -49.36
C ILE A 24 3.91 -5.09 -49.06
N SER A 25 4.49 -4.73 -47.90
CA SER A 25 5.78 -5.33 -47.51
C SER A 25 5.62 -6.83 -47.21
N ARG A 26 6.62 -7.63 -47.62
CA ARG A 26 6.62 -9.09 -47.36
C ARG A 26 6.53 -9.42 -45.88
N SER A 27 7.15 -8.63 -45.02
CA SER A 27 7.04 -8.80 -43.58
C SER A 27 5.60 -8.68 -43.06
N VAL A 28 4.80 -7.77 -43.62
CA VAL A 28 3.37 -7.64 -43.31
C VAL A 28 2.56 -8.82 -43.85
N PHE A 29 2.88 -9.29 -45.08
CA PHE A 29 2.19 -10.42 -45.70
C PHE A 29 2.39 -11.72 -44.92
N TYR A 30 3.63 -12.01 -44.54
CA TYR A 30 3.95 -13.22 -43.75
C TYR A 30 3.75 -13.05 -42.24
N TYR A 31 3.34 -11.85 -41.80
CA TYR A 31 3.06 -11.64 -40.37
C TYR A 31 1.86 -12.46 -39.93
N SER A 32 2.11 -13.51 -39.19
CA SER A 32 1.09 -14.22 -38.45
C SER A 32 1.04 -13.69 -37.01
N ARG A 33 -0.14 -13.27 -36.57
CA ARG A 33 -0.31 -12.84 -35.19
C ARG A 33 0.00 -14.01 -34.27
N ARG A 34 1.10 -13.94 -33.54
CA ARG A 34 1.44 -14.97 -32.53
C ARG A 34 0.29 -15.05 -31.53
N GLY A 35 -0.16 -16.25 -31.26
CA GLY A 35 -1.14 -16.51 -30.17
C GLY A 35 -0.61 -15.99 -28.84
N ILE A 36 -1.52 -15.74 -27.92
CA ILE A 36 -1.16 -15.36 -26.55
C ILE A 36 -0.53 -16.60 -25.90
N SER A 37 0.70 -16.50 -25.40
CA SER A 37 1.36 -17.62 -24.73
C SER A 37 0.62 -17.98 -23.44
N ASP A 38 0.59 -19.26 -23.07
CA ASP A 38 -0.03 -19.75 -21.83
C ASP A 38 0.48 -19.04 -20.59
N LYS A 39 1.77 -18.70 -20.57
CA LYS A 39 2.38 -17.89 -19.51
C LYS A 39 1.68 -16.52 -19.37
N ARG A 40 1.33 -15.90 -20.48
CA ARG A 40 0.65 -14.60 -20.49
C ARG A 40 -0.82 -14.73 -20.07
N VAL A 41 -1.48 -15.82 -20.42
CA VAL A 41 -2.85 -16.12 -20.00
C VAL A 41 -2.89 -16.32 -18.47
N LYS A 42 -1.99 -17.14 -17.92
CA LYS A 42 -1.84 -17.34 -16.46
C LYS A 42 -1.55 -16.01 -15.75
N LEU A 43 -0.65 -15.19 -16.29
CA LEU A 43 -0.32 -13.90 -15.69
C LEU A 43 -1.51 -12.93 -15.71
N LYS A 44 -2.32 -12.94 -16.78
CA LYS A 44 -3.56 -12.14 -16.86
C LYS A 44 -4.57 -12.59 -15.79
N SER A 45 -4.76 -13.88 -15.59
CA SER A 45 -5.67 -14.40 -14.57
C SER A 45 -5.25 -14.01 -13.16
N GLU A 46 -3.95 -14.04 -12.84
CA GLU A 46 -3.44 -13.58 -11.54
C GLU A 46 -3.65 -12.08 -11.33
N VAL A 47 -3.43 -11.25 -12.37
CA VAL A 47 -3.75 -9.80 -12.28
C VAL A 47 -5.22 -9.57 -11.96
N VAL A 48 -6.11 -10.30 -12.61
CA VAL A 48 -7.57 -10.19 -12.38
C VAL A 48 -7.92 -10.64 -10.96
N LYS A 49 -7.40 -11.79 -10.52
CA LYS A 49 -7.62 -12.35 -9.18
C LYS A 49 -7.22 -11.36 -8.08
N ILE A 50 -5.98 -10.86 -8.12
CA ILE A 50 -5.48 -9.90 -7.12
C ILE A 50 -6.24 -8.55 -7.21
N SER A 51 -6.59 -8.11 -8.42
CA SER A 51 -7.35 -6.87 -8.58
C SER A 51 -8.78 -6.95 -8.03
N LYS A 52 -9.42 -8.12 -8.12
CA LYS A 52 -10.74 -8.37 -7.52
C LYS A 52 -10.64 -8.49 -5.99
N LYS A 53 -9.57 -9.10 -5.48
CA LYS A 53 -9.31 -9.17 -4.03
C LYS A 53 -9.11 -7.77 -3.42
N TYR A 54 -8.42 -6.86 -4.13
CA TYR A 54 -8.10 -5.51 -3.66
C TYR A 54 -8.58 -4.42 -4.64
N PRO A 55 -9.88 -4.22 -4.81
CA PRO A 55 -10.45 -3.33 -5.85
C PRO A 55 -10.09 -1.85 -5.63
N THR A 56 -9.88 -1.42 -4.40
CA THR A 56 -9.48 -0.05 -4.04
C THR A 56 -8.01 0.26 -4.33
N MET A 57 -7.20 -0.76 -4.62
CA MET A 57 -5.78 -0.57 -4.93
C MET A 57 -5.55 -0.24 -6.40
N GLY A 58 -4.77 0.83 -6.65
CA GLY A 58 -4.33 1.19 -8.00
C GLY A 58 -3.32 0.19 -8.58
N TYR A 59 -3.16 0.20 -9.90
CA TYR A 59 -2.28 -0.73 -10.64
C TYR A 59 -0.84 -0.79 -10.10
N LYS A 60 -0.30 0.32 -9.55
CA LYS A 60 1.05 0.34 -8.99
C LYS A 60 1.18 -0.58 -7.78
N LYS A 61 0.20 -0.56 -6.85
CA LYS A 61 0.15 -1.43 -5.67
C LYS A 61 -0.11 -2.89 -6.06
N ILE A 62 -1.04 -3.15 -6.99
CA ILE A 62 -1.29 -4.49 -7.54
C ILE A 62 -0.02 -5.07 -8.17
N THR A 63 0.76 -4.25 -8.91
CA THR A 63 2.05 -4.69 -9.46
C THR A 63 3.04 -5.07 -8.35
N ALA A 64 3.09 -4.29 -7.26
CA ALA A 64 3.98 -4.58 -6.14
C ALA A 64 3.59 -5.90 -5.45
N LEU A 65 2.29 -6.14 -5.21
CA LEU A 65 1.80 -7.40 -4.66
C LEU A 65 2.15 -8.61 -5.55
N LEU A 66 1.92 -8.50 -6.86
CA LEU A 66 2.26 -9.57 -7.81
C LEU A 66 3.76 -9.86 -7.85
N ARG A 67 4.60 -8.82 -7.76
CA ARG A 67 6.06 -9.00 -7.70
C ARG A 67 6.51 -9.67 -6.40
N LYS A 68 5.91 -9.31 -5.27
CA LYS A 68 6.15 -10.00 -3.99
C LYS A 68 5.78 -11.48 -4.04
N SER A 69 4.74 -11.83 -4.81
CA SER A 69 4.35 -13.23 -5.06
C SER A 69 5.23 -13.92 -6.13
N GLY A 70 6.37 -13.32 -6.53
CA GLY A 70 7.33 -13.93 -7.47
C GLY A 70 7.00 -13.74 -8.96
N HIS A 71 5.97 -12.96 -9.31
CA HIS A 71 5.63 -12.75 -10.71
C HIS A 71 6.50 -11.66 -11.37
N CYS A 72 7.21 -11.99 -12.43
CA CYS A 72 7.91 -11.02 -13.26
C CYS A 72 6.90 -10.30 -14.17
N ILE A 73 6.44 -9.11 -13.75
CA ILE A 73 5.38 -8.35 -14.44
C ILE A 73 5.68 -6.86 -14.50
N SER A 74 5.38 -6.24 -15.65
CA SER A 74 5.51 -4.80 -15.83
C SER A 74 4.26 -4.03 -15.38
N LYS A 75 4.46 -2.80 -14.87
CA LYS A 75 3.36 -1.89 -14.50
C LYS A 75 2.39 -1.63 -15.67
N LYS A 76 2.95 -1.51 -16.91
CA LYS A 76 2.15 -1.28 -18.14
C LYS A 76 1.20 -2.45 -18.42
N LEU A 77 1.67 -3.70 -18.24
CA LEU A 77 0.84 -4.88 -18.46
C LEU A 77 -0.30 -4.96 -17.43
N VAL A 78 -0.03 -4.74 -16.14
CA VAL A 78 -1.07 -4.71 -15.10
C VAL A 78 -2.11 -3.62 -15.39
N GLN A 79 -1.66 -2.42 -15.77
CA GLN A 79 -2.56 -1.33 -16.12
C GLN A 79 -3.43 -1.67 -17.33
N LYS A 80 -2.84 -2.28 -18.37
CA LYS A 80 -3.55 -2.71 -19.58
C LYS A 80 -4.62 -3.75 -19.25
N VAL A 81 -4.26 -4.83 -18.55
CA VAL A 81 -5.18 -5.89 -18.14
C VAL A 81 -6.34 -5.32 -17.31
N ARG A 82 -6.05 -4.46 -16.33
CA ARG A 82 -7.10 -3.85 -15.50
C ARG A 82 -8.05 -2.95 -16.29
N ARG A 83 -7.55 -2.30 -17.36
CA ARG A 83 -8.38 -1.51 -18.26
C ARG A 83 -9.28 -2.41 -19.10
N GLU A 84 -8.72 -3.48 -19.66
CA GLU A 84 -9.46 -4.45 -20.50
C GLU A 84 -10.55 -5.17 -19.69
N GLU A 85 -10.32 -5.42 -18.40
CA GLU A 85 -11.25 -6.13 -17.50
C GLU A 85 -12.13 -5.18 -16.66
N TYR A 86 -12.13 -3.88 -16.94
CA TYR A 86 -12.93 -2.85 -16.21
C TYR A 86 -12.67 -2.83 -14.69
N LEU A 87 -11.44 -3.16 -14.25
CA LEU A 87 -11.02 -3.21 -12.85
C LEU A 87 -10.29 -1.94 -12.40
N GLN A 88 -10.54 -0.82 -13.05
CA GLN A 88 -9.93 0.46 -12.69
C GLN A 88 -10.54 1.00 -11.40
N VAL A 89 -9.70 1.62 -10.55
CA VAL A 89 -10.21 2.36 -9.40
C VAL A 89 -10.91 3.62 -9.90
N ALA A 90 -12.11 3.88 -9.39
CA ALA A 90 -12.83 5.10 -9.69
C ALA A 90 -11.97 6.35 -9.38
N THR A 91 -11.85 7.24 -10.35
CA THR A 91 -11.13 8.49 -10.18
C THR A 91 -11.95 9.43 -9.29
N LYS A 92 -11.41 9.78 -8.12
CA LYS A 92 -11.99 10.85 -7.30
C LYS A 92 -11.88 12.17 -8.08
N LYS A 93 -12.90 13.02 -8.04
CA LYS A 93 -12.81 14.38 -8.59
C LYS A 93 -11.60 15.08 -7.99
N PRO A 94 -10.80 15.80 -8.80
CA PRO A 94 -9.66 16.54 -8.28
C PRO A 94 -10.14 17.55 -7.22
N LYS A 95 -9.53 17.52 -6.04
CA LYS A 95 -9.79 18.54 -5.03
C LYS A 95 -9.26 19.87 -5.55
N THR A 96 -10.03 20.93 -5.41
CA THR A 96 -9.58 22.28 -5.70
C THR A 96 -8.28 22.57 -4.93
N ARG A 97 -7.21 22.97 -5.62
CA ARG A 97 -5.97 23.35 -4.93
C ARG A 97 -6.24 24.56 -4.07
N ARG A 98 -5.94 24.44 -2.78
CA ARG A 98 -5.93 25.62 -1.89
C ARG A 98 -4.86 26.58 -2.40
N GLN A 99 -5.21 27.85 -2.54
CA GLN A 99 -4.26 28.94 -2.80
C GLN A 99 -3.83 29.49 -1.43
N GLY A 100 -2.54 29.66 -1.22
CA GLY A 100 -1.95 30.18 0.01
C GLY A 100 -0.64 29.50 0.40
N LEU A 101 0.13 30.12 1.27
CA LEU A 101 1.34 29.55 1.84
C LEU A 101 0.95 28.32 2.67
N SER A 102 1.56 27.16 2.35
CA SER A 102 1.41 25.97 3.17
C SER A 102 2.19 26.20 4.47
N THR A 103 1.47 26.42 5.57
CA THR A 103 2.06 26.27 6.89
C THR A 103 2.39 24.80 7.04
N GLY A 104 3.69 24.46 7.05
CA GLY A 104 4.15 23.08 7.15
C GLY A 104 3.66 22.41 8.44
N ILE A 105 3.79 21.08 8.52
CA ILE A 105 3.56 20.36 9.78
C ILE A 105 4.64 20.85 10.75
N PRO A 106 4.27 21.40 11.93
CA PRO A 106 5.22 22.01 12.87
C PRO A 106 6.37 21.09 13.27
N THR A 107 6.08 19.78 13.39
CA THR A 107 7.07 18.74 13.69
C THR A 107 6.88 17.57 12.75
N LYS A 108 7.83 17.36 11.85
CA LYS A 108 7.82 16.21 10.94
C LYS A 108 8.59 15.07 11.56
N ALA A 109 7.98 13.88 11.61
CA ALA A 109 8.65 12.68 12.09
C ALA A 109 9.91 12.36 11.25
N THR A 110 11.05 12.12 11.90
CA THR A 110 12.36 11.88 11.28
C THR A 110 12.89 10.46 11.51
N HIS A 111 12.37 9.73 12.49
CA HIS A 111 12.74 8.36 12.85
C HIS A 111 11.56 7.65 13.52
N LYS A 112 11.69 6.34 13.67
CA LYS A 112 10.68 5.53 14.37
C LYS A 112 10.53 6.03 15.82
N ASN A 113 9.30 6.08 16.31
CA ASN A 113 8.94 6.57 17.64
C ASN A 113 9.26 8.07 17.86
N HIS A 114 9.49 8.86 16.81
CA HIS A 114 9.59 10.30 16.96
C HIS A 114 8.21 10.93 17.21
N VAL A 115 7.24 10.69 16.34
CA VAL A 115 5.87 11.19 16.48
C VAL A 115 4.88 10.06 16.25
N TRP A 116 4.07 9.77 17.24
CA TRP A 116 2.87 8.97 17.05
C TRP A 116 1.67 9.88 16.86
N SER A 117 0.74 9.48 16.00
CA SER A 117 -0.53 10.18 15.81
C SER A 117 -1.67 9.26 16.15
N TRP A 118 -2.62 9.78 16.86
CA TRP A 118 -3.86 9.08 17.17
C TRP A 118 -5.10 9.86 16.73
N ASP A 119 -6.23 9.17 16.60
CA ASP A 119 -7.49 9.79 16.24
C ASP A 119 -8.65 8.82 16.52
N PHE A 120 -9.85 9.38 16.65
CA PHE A 120 -11.07 8.61 16.68
C PHE A 120 -11.79 8.65 15.34
N MET A 121 -12.39 7.54 14.97
CA MET A 121 -13.40 7.50 13.92
C MET A 121 -14.65 6.77 14.40
N TYR A 122 -15.76 7.01 13.72
CA TYR A 122 -17.05 6.41 14.03
C TYR A 122 -17.55 5.63 12.83
N ASP A 123 -18.18 4.49 13.12
CA ASP A 123 -18.86 3.67 12.14
C ASP A 123 -20.05 2.94 12.79
N TYR A 124 -20.72 2.06 12.06
CA TYR A 124 -21.89 1.34 12.54
C TYR A 124 -21.82 -0.13 12.15
N THR A 125 -22.31 -1.00 13.04
CA THR A 125 -22.56 -2.40 12.66
C THR A 125 -23.86 -2.51 11.87
N GLN A 126 -24.01 -3.56 11.06
CA GLN A 126 -25.21 -3.80 10.25
C GLN A 126 -26.51 -3.87 11.08
N ARG A 127 -26.40 -4.28 12.34
CA ARG A 127 -27.53 -4.30 13.30
C ARG A 127 -27.80 -2.92 13.93
N GLY A 128 -27.20 -1.85 13.44
CA GLY A 128 -27.50 -0.47 13.83
C GLY A 128 -26.78 0.06 15.07
N GLY A 129 -25.83 -0.68 15.63
CA GLY A 129 -25.08 -0.18 16.80
C GLY A 129 -23.87 0.66 16.37
N ALA A 130 -23.76 1.88 16.89
CA ALA A 130 -22.58 2.72 16.72
C ALA A 130 -21.33 2.03 17.30
N ILE A 131 -20.19 2.19 16.61
CA ILE A 131 -18.88 1.79 17.11
C ILE A 131 -17.94 2.99 17.05
N LYS A 132 -17.11 3.12 18.06
CA LYS A 132 -16.03 4.09 18.15
C LYS A 132 -14.71 3.36 17.94
N VAL A 133 -13.85 3.90 17.11
CA VAL A 133 -12.59 3.28 16.69
C VAL A 133 -11.46 4.22 17.07
N PHE A 134 -10.55 3.77 17.90
CA PHE A 134 -9.33 4.47 18.25
C PHE A 134 -8.19 3.92 17.39
N ASN A 135 -7.46 4.79 16.70
CA ASN A 135 -6.34 4.45 15.84
C ASN A 135 -5.06 5.11 16.34
N LEU A 136 -3.98 4.32 16.38
CA LEU A 136 -2.64 4.79 16.72
C LEU A 136 -1.64 4.40 15.64
N ILE A 137 -0.91 5.36 15.10
CA ILE A 137 0.07 5.15 14.04
C ILE A 137 1.39 5.86 14.34
N ASP A 138 2.50 5.28 13.90
CA ASP A 138 3.80 5.95 13.83
C ASP A 138 3.89 6.77 12.54
N GLU A 139 4.13 8.07 12.64
CA GLU A 139 4.15 8.96 11.47
C GLU A 139 5.33 8.72 10.55
N TYR A 140 6.45 8.21 11.05
CA TYR A 140 7.63 7.95 10.25
C TYR A 140 7.51 6.65 9.47
N THR A 141 7.30 5.55 10.17
CA THR A 141 7.22 4.21 9.57
C THR A 141 5.90 3.93 8.89
N ARG A 142 4.84 4.67 9.23
CA ARG A 142 3.44 4.41 8.85
C ARG A 142 2.89 3.12 9.46
N GLU A 143 3.57 2.49 10.41
CA GLU A 143 3.03 1.35 11.14
C GLU A 143 1.77 1.76 11.89
N CYS A 144 0.73 0.95 11.80
CA CYS A 144 -0.46 1.05 12.63
C CYS A 144 -0.23 0.17 13.85
N TYR A 145 -0.06 0.79 15.01
CA TYR A 145 0.17 0.07 16.26
C TYR A 145 -1.12 -0.48 16.85
N ALA A 146 -2.20 0.32 16.84
CA ALA A 146 -3.49 -0.11 17.35
C ALA A 146 -4.66 0.31 16.45
N ILE A 147 -5.67 -0.55 16.38
CA ILE A 147 -7.03 -0.26 15.97
C ILE A 147 -7.92 -0.83 17.07
N HIS A 148 -8.29 -0.01 18.02
CA HIS A 148 -9.12 -0.45 19.14
C HIS A 148 -10.57 -0.03 18.90
N ILE A 149 -11.51 -0.99 18.99
CA ILE A 149 -12.92 -0.78 18.65
C ILE A 149 -13.80 -1.13 19.83
N ASP A 150 -14.67 -0.20 20.21
CA ASP A 150 -15.73 -0.45 21.19
C ASP A 150 -16.98 0.38 20.89
N ARG A 151 -18.07 0.14 21.65
CA ARG A 151 -19.28 0.97 21.63
C ARG A 151 -19.03 2.34 22.21
N THR A 152 -18.27 2.39 23.28
CA THR A 152 -17.82 3.61 23.97
C THR A 152 -16.34 3.45 24.29
N LEU A 153 -15.57 4.51 24.08
CA LEU A 153 -14.16 4.55 24.47
C LEU A 153 -13.95 5.77 25.34
N LYS A 154 -13.59 5.51 26.59
CA LYS A 154 -13.25 6.53 27.57
C LYS A 154 -11.75 6.74 27.62
N SER A 155 -11.30 7.74 28.36
CA SER A 155 -9.88 8.05 28.57
C SER A 155 -9.09 6.87 29.18
N GLU A 156 -9.73 6.11 30.08
CA GLU A 156 -9.10 4.92 30.70
C GLU A 156 -8.82 3.82 29.66
N ASP A 157 -9.74 3.61 28.71
CA ASP A 157 -9.56 2.62 27.64
C ASP A 157 -8.39 3.02 26.75
N VAL A 158 -8.34 4.30 26.34
CA VAL A 158 -7.23 4.86 25.57
C VAL A 158 -5.90 4.74 26.32
N ARG A 159 -5.90 5.05 27.63
CA ARG A 159 -4.72 4.90 28.48
C ARG A 159 -4.24 3.45 28.51
N SER A 160 -5.13 2.48 28.65
CA SER A 160 -4.78 1.05 28.67
C SER A 160 -4.13 0.62 27.36
N VAL A 161 -4.71 1.01 26.22
CA VAL A 161 -4.11 0.75 24.90
C VAL A 161 -2.76 1.42 24.76
N MET A 162 -2.60 2.64 25.25
CA MET A 162 -1.31 3.35 25.18
C MET A 162 -0.23 2.70 26.01
N ILE A 163 -0.55 2.19 27.20
CA ILE A 163 0.40 1.44 28.04
C ILE A 163 0.91 0.22 27.26
N GLU A 164 0.01 -0.59 26.73
CA GLU A 164 0.36 -1.78 25.95
C GLU A 164 1.24 -1.43 24.74
N MET A 165 0.90 -0.38 24.00
CA MET A 165 1.67 0.02 22.81
C MET A 165 3.05 0.59 23.17
N VAL A 166 3.17 1.31 24.27
CA VAL A 166 4.47 1.79 24.77
C VAL A 166 5.36 0.63 25.22
N GLU A 167 4.80 -0.37 25.88
CA GLU A 167 5.53 -1.58 26.29
C GLU A 167 6.00 -2.40 25.09
N GLU A 168 5.16 -2.55 24.04
CA GLU A 168 5.50 -3.37 22.86
C GLU A 168 6.44 -2.65 21.88
N HIS A 169 6.26 -1.36 21.68
CA HIS A 169 6.92 -0.62 20.58
C HIS A 169 7.94 0.41 21.06
N GLY A 170 8.00 0.68 22.37
CA GLY A 170 8.82 1.73 22.97
C GLY A 170 8.10 3.07 23.05
N THR A 171 8.64 3.99 23.84
CA THR A 171 8.05 5.29 24.12
C THR A 171 8.29 6.27 22.97
N PRO A 172 7.25 6.96 22.43
CA PRO A 172 7.45 8.02 21.45
C PRO A 172 7.95 9.30 22.13
N GLU A 173 8.63 10.16 21.37
CA GLU A 173 9.00 11.50 21.86
C GLU A 173 7.77 12.44 21.90
N TYR A 174 6.91 12.31 20.89
CA TYR A 174 5.71 13.14 20.75
C TYR A 174 4.49 12.33 20.38
N ILE A 175 3.34 12.79 20.86
CA ILE A 175 2.03 12.36 20.37
C ILE A 175 1.33 13.56 19.74
N ARG A 176 0.88 13.37 18.49
CA ARG A 176 0.02 14.32 17.80
C ARG A 176 -1.43 13.96 18.00
N SER A 177 -2.20 14.94 18.48
CA SER A 177 -3.61 14.80 18.81
C SER A 177 -4.40 15.98 18.31
N ASP A 178 -5.66 15.77 17.99
CA ASP A 178 -6.63 16.84 18.00
C ASP A 178 -6.97 17.25 19.47
N ASN A 179 -7.81 18.27 19.59
CA ASN A 179 -8.25 18.76 20.91
C ASN A 179 -9.51 18.02 21.41
N GLY A 180 -9.67 16.72 21.07
CA GLY A 180 -10.78 15.91 21.54
C GLY A 180 -10.80 15.80 23.07
N SER A 181 -11.99 15.80 23.66
CA SER A 181 -12.18 15.77 25.11
C SER A 181 -11.50 14.56 25.78
N GLU A 182 -11.49 13.43 25.10
CA GLU A 182 -10.88 12.19 25.59
C GLU A 182 -9.36 12.29 25.69
N PHE A 183 -8.74 13.07 24.82
CA PHE A 183 -7.28 13.25 24.78
C PHE A 183 -6.79 14.34 25.75
N ILE A 184 -7.68 15.28 26.11
CA ILE A 184 -7.39 16.35 27.07
C ILE A 184 -7.61 15.87 28.53
N ALA A 185 -8.27 14.72 28.72
CA ALA A 185 -8.56 14.18 30.04
C ALA A 185 -7.31 14.07 30.91
N SER A 186 -7.41 14.43 32.19
CA SER A 186 -6.28 14.42 33.15
C SER A 186 -5.57 13.07 33.19
N THR A 187 -6.34 11.98 33.17
CA THR A 187 -5.83 10.59 33.16
C THR A 187 -4.83 10.32 32.02
N ILE A 188 -5.10 10.84 30.83
CA ILE A 188 -4.22 10.70 29.68
C ILE A 188 -3.01 11.63 29.83
N GLN A 189 -3.23 12.89 30.23
CA GLN A 189 -2.15 13.86 30.38
C GLN A 189 -1.15 13.46 31.47
N GLU A 190 -1.62 12.93 32.60
CA GLU A 190 -0.79 12.38 33.66
C GLU A 190 0.04 11.19 33.18
N PHE A 191 -0.57 10.27 32.43
CA PHE A 191 0.15 9.15 31.80
C PHE A 191 1.24 9.63 30.85
N LEU A 192 0.91 10.51 29.89
CA LEU A 192 1.90 11.03 28.95
C LEU A 192 3.06 11.73 29.65
N LYS A 193 2.75 12.54 30.66
CA LYS A 193 3.76 13.20 31.50
C LYS A 193 4.65 12.20 32.23
N SER A 194 4.07 11.15 32.82
CA SER A 194 4.82 10.10 33.53
C SER A 194 5.79 9.35 32.63
N GLN A 195 5.43 9.20 31.34
CA GLN A 195 6.28 8.55 30.31
C GLN A 195 7.24 9.53 29.61
N GLY A 196 7.23 10.82 29.96
CA GLY A 196 8.04 11.84 29.32
C GLY A 196 7.60 12.18 27.89
N ILE A 197 6.38 11.83 27.48
CA ILE A 197 5.84 12.04 26.15
C ILE A 197 5.27 13.45 26.03
N LYS A 198 5.69 14.19 25.01
CA LYS A 198 5.19 15.55 24.73
C LYS A 198 4.00 15.51 23.78
N THR A 199 2.99 16.32 24.05
CA THR A 199 1.82 16.44 23.17
C THR A 199 1.98 17.54 22.14
N LEU A 200 1.72 17.24 20.88
CA LEU A 200 1.64 18.17 19.76
C LEU A 200 0.16 18.39 19.42
N TYR A 201 -0.44 19.41 19.96
CA TYR A 201 -1.82 19.77 19.66
C TYR A 201 -1.95 20.39 18.27
N ILE A 202 -2.99 19.99 17.55
CA ILE A 202 -3.34 20.55 16.26
C ILE A 202 -4.05 21.89 16.50
N GLU A 203 -3.61 22.92 15.78
CA GLU A 203 -4.26 24.22 15.84
C GLU A 203 -5.72 24.13 15.36
N PRO A 204 -6.65 24.80 16.03
CA PRO A 204 -8.04 24.89 15.58
C PRO A 204 -8.13 25.36 14.12
N GLY A 205 -8.90 24.64 13.31
CA GLY A 205 -9.02 24.93 11.86
C GLY A 205 -7.87 24.48 10.99
N SER A 206 -6.88 23.73 11.52
CA SER A 206 -5.70 23.23 10.80
C SER A 206 -5.70 21.71 10.63
N PRO A 207 -6.73 21.09 10.01
CA PRO A 207 -6.83 19.63 9.89
C PRO A 207 -5.65 19.02 9.12
N TRP A 208 -4.98 19.77 8.24
CA TRP A 208 -3.79 19.29 7.52
C TRP A 208 -2.62 18.91 8.44
N GLN A 209 -2.60 19.39 9.69
CA GLN A 209 -1.59 19.03 10.68
C GLN A 209 -1.73 17.57 11.14
N ASN A 210 -2.93 16.95 11.02
CA ASN A 210 -3.19 15.51 11.26
C ASN A 210 -3.30 14.66 9.98
N GLY A 211 -2.72 15.11 8.89
CA GLY A 211 -2.87 14.49 7.57
C GLY A 211 -2.45 13.01 7.51
N PHE A 212 -1.61 12.54 8.43
CA PHE A 212 -1.20 11.13 8.50
C PHE A 212 -2.34 10.25 8.99
N THR A 213 -2.96 10.63 10.09
CA THR A 213 -4.09 9.88 10.67
C THR A 213 -5.33 10.01 9.80
N GLU A 214 -5.63 11.20 9.25
CA GLU A 214 -6.71 11.37 8.27
C GLU A 214 -6.53 10.46 7.03
N SER A 215 -5.30 10.39 6.52
CA SER A 215 -4.96 9.51 5.40
C SER A 215 -5.08 8.04 5.78
N PHE A 216 -4.75 7.65 7.01
CA PHE A 216 -4.92 6.30 7.54
C PHE A 216 -6.42 5.97 7.68
N ASN A 217 -7.19 6.81 8.36
CA ASN A 217 -8.63 6.65 8.56
C ASN A 217 -9.39 6.53 7.24
N SER A 218 -9.02 7.33 6.24
CA SER A 218 -9.59 7.21 4.89
C SER A 218 -9.30 5.84 4.24
N LYS A 219 -8.15 5.23 4.50
CA LYS A 219 -7.83 3.89 3.99
C LYS A 219 -8.58 2.81 4.77
N LEU A 220 -8.62 2.91 6.10
CA LEU A 220 -9.36 2.00 6.97
C LEU A 220 -10.84 2.00 6.58
N ARG A 221 -11.44 3.18 6.35
CA ARG A 221 -12.82 3.29 5.88
C ARG A 221 -13.03 2.63 4.52
N ASN A 222 -12.28 3.05 3.49
CA ASN A 222 -12.51 2.60 2.11
C ASN A 222 -12.06 1.15 1.83
N GLU A 223 -11.09 0.62 2.58
CA GLU A 223 -10.53 -0.70 2.35
C GLU A 223 -11.08 -1.76 3.31
N PHE A 224 -11.72 -1.35 4.39
CA PHE A 224 -12.27 -2.24 5.41
C PHE A 224 -13.76 -1.95 5.67
N PHE A 225 -14.14 -0.85 6.33
CA PHE A 225 -15.52 -0.62 6.77
C PHE A 225 -16.53 -0.53 5.61
N GLU A 226 -16.18 0.06 4.46
CA GLU A 226 -17.05 0.15 3.29
C GLU A 226 -17.14 -1.15 2.47
N ARG A 227 -16.36 -2.17 2.84
CA ARG A 227 -16.27 -3.42 2.09
C ARG A 227 -16.77 -4.64 2.84
N GLU A 228 -16.68 -4.59 4.15
CA GLU A 228 -17.02 -5.73 4.98
C GLU A 228 -18.41 -5.52 5.62
N LEU A 229 -19.18 -6.57 5.69
CA LEU A 229 -20.47 -6.58 6.39
C LEU A 229 -20.22 -7.00 7.83
N ILE A 230 -20.17 -6.03 8.72
CA ILE A 230 -19.86 -6.24 10.14
C ILE A 230 -21.15 -6.28 10.94
N TYR A 231 -21.49 -7.42 11.52
CA TYR A 231 -22.73 -7.60 12.26
C TYR A 231 -22.57 -7.39 13.77
N THR A 232 -21.42 -7.73 14.33
CA THR A 232 -21.16 -7.67 15.76
C THR A 232 -19.90 -6.89 16.10
N LEU A 233 -19.80 -6.43 17.34
CA LEU A 233 -18.59 -5.77 17.83
C LEU A 233 -17.37 -6.70 17.83
N MET A 234 -17.58 -7.98 18.14
CA MET A 234 -16.50 -8.97 18.14
C MET A 234 -15.96 -9.20 16.72
N GLU A 235 -16.83 -9.31 15.72
CA GLU A 235 -16.42 -9.38 14.32
C GLU A 235 -15.62 -8.13 13.92
N ALA A 236 -16.09 -6.93 14.30
CA ALA A 236 -15.36 -5.69 14.03
C ALA A 236 -13.92 -5.73 14.57
N ARG A 237 -13.75 -6.21 15.81
CA ARG A 237 -12.43 -6.30 16.46
C ARG A 237 -11.51 -7.29 15.74
N VAL A 238 -11.99 -8.51 15.49
CA VAL A 238 -11.19 -9.57 14.85
C VAL A 238 -10.79 -9.17 13.42
N MET A 239 -11.77 -8.71 12.63
CA MET A 239 -11.54 -8.32 11.24
C MET A 239 -10.65 -7.07 11.12
N ALA A 240 -10.77 -6.12 12.05
CA ALA A 240 -9.91 -4.93 12.09
C ALA A 240 -8.46 -5.30 12.42
N GLU A 241 -8.23 -6.27 13.33
CA GLU A 241 -6.89 -6.77 13.62
C GLU A 241 -6.27 -7.50 12.42
N ASP A 242 -7.04 -8.30 11.70
CA ASP A 242 -6.59 -8.92 10.44
C ASP A 242 -6.25 -7.86 9.38
N TRP A 243 -7.08 -6.81 9.28
CA TRP A 243 -6.78 -5.69 8.39
C TRP A 243 -5.53 -4.91 8.83
N ARG A 244 -5.31 -4.69 10.14
CA ARG A 244 -4.11 -4.05 10.69
C ARG A 244 -2.84 -4.85 10.33
N ARG A 245 -2.90 -6.18 10.46
CA ARG A 245 -1.80 -7.06 10.05
C ARG A 245 -1.54 -6.97 8.56
N PHE A 246 -2.59 -7.07 7.74
CA PHE A 246 -2.46 -6.86 6.30
C PHE A 246 -1.86 -5.49 5.97
N TYR A 247 -2.33 -4.41 6.62
CA TYR A 247 -1.82 -3.05 6.42
C TYR A 247 -0.32 -2.94 6.72
N ASN A 248 0.15 -3.53 7.81
CA ASN A 248 1.53 -3.45 8.26
C ASN A 248 2.49 -4.38 7.49
N TYR A 249 2.05 -5.59 7.13
CA TYR A 249 2.95 -6.64 6.63
C TYR A 249 2.81 -6.92 5.13
N GLU A 250 1.66 -6.66 4.53
CA GLU A 250 1.41 -7.04 3.15
C GLU A 250 1.13 -5.85 2.22
N ARG A 251 0.45 -4.83 2.72
CA ARG A 251 -0.03 -3.72 1.91
C ARG A 251 1.08 -2.80 1.44
N PRO A 252 1.30 -2.61 0.11
CA PRO A 252 2.32 -1.70 -0.39
C PRO A 252 1.94 -0.23 -0.18
N HIS A 253 2.90 0.59 0.25
CA HIS A 253 2.73 2.02 0.47
C HIS A 253 3.54 2.84 -0.53
N CYS A 254 2.85 3.69 -1.32
CA CYS A 254 3.53 4.54 -2.31
C CYS A 254 4.53 5.49 -1.66
N ALA A 255 4.20 6.04 -0.49
CA ALA A 255 5.08 6.95 0.25
C ALA A 255 6.33 6.27 0.83
N LEU A 256 6.34 4.94 0.89
CA LEU A 256 7.46 4.12 1.37
C LEU A 256 8.12 3.33 0.21
N GLY A 257 8.08 3.85 -1.01
CA GLY A 257 8.68 3.16 -2.17
C GLY A 257 8.05 1.82 -2.52
N MET A 258 6.77 1.60 -2.22
CA MET A 258 6.04 0.33 -2.33
C MET A 258 6.44 -0.74 -1.29
N MET A 259 7.25 -0.41 -0.32
CA MET A 259 7.45 -1.26 0.87
C MET A 259 6.20 -1.25 1.74
N THR A 260 6.05 -2.27 2.57
CA THR A 260 5.09 -2.24 3.67
C THR A 260 5.65 -1.41 4.83
N PRO A 261 4.82 -0.93 5.76
CA PRO A 261 5.28 -0.25 6.96
C PRO A 261 6.34 -1.04 7.72
N LYS A 262 6.14 -2.35 7.89
CA LYS A 262 7.09 -3.22 8.62
C LYS A 262 8.42 -3.42 7.88
N GLU A 263 8.39 -3.60 6.56
CA GLU A 263 9.61 -3.66 5.74
C GLU A 263 10.40 -2.36 5.82
N PHE A 264 9.70 -1.22 5.77
CA PHE A 264 10.34 0.09 5.88
C PHE A 264 10.97 0.27 7.28
N ALA A 265 10.26 -0.03 8.36
CA ALA A 265 10.79 0.06 9.73
C ALA A 265 12.05 -0.82 9.91
N GLN A 266 12.04 -2.05 9.38
CA GLN A 266 13.19 -2.95 9.42
C GLN A 266 14.39 -2.45 8.58
N ALA A 267 14.13 -1.84 7.42
CA ALA A 267 15.19 -1.29 6.58
C ALA A 267 15.88 -0.10 7.27
N GLN A 268 15.11 0.74 7.96
CA GLN A 268 15.65 1.88 8.69
C GLN A 268 16.48 1.47 9.93
N SER A 269 16.07 0.44 10.65
CA SER A 269 16.84 -0.06 11.81
C SER A 269 18.20 -0.62 11.41
N LYS A 270 18.33 -1.20 10.22
CA LYS A 270 19.61 -1.68 9.68
C LYS A 270 20.50 -0.56 9.12
N SER A 271 19.91 0.56 8.73
CA SER A 271 20.63 1.72 8.17
C SER A 271 21.20 2.67 9.22
N SER A 272 20.89 2.50 10.50
CA SER A 272 21.38 3.36 11.59
C SER A 272 22.88 3.26 11.84
N THR A 273 23.59 2.38 11.12
CA THR A 273 25.07 2.25 11.15
C THR A 273 25.79 3.10 10.11
N PHE A 274 25.08 3.86 9.23
CA PHE A 274 25.70 4.73 8.24
C PHE A 274 25.17 6.17 8.33
N PRO A 275 25.99 7.22 7.97
CA PRO A 275 25.56 8.62 8.02
C PRO A 275 24.37 8.90 7.12
N ARG A 276 23.43 9.71 7.60
CA ARG A 276 22.19 10.09 6.89
C ARG A 276 22.48 10.93 5.64
N GLU A 277 22.37 10.35 4.45
CA GLU A 277 22.19 11.10 3.21
C GLU A 277 20.69 11.45 2.99
N SER A 278 20.44 12.56 2.28
CA SER A 278 19.10 13.13 2.12
C SER A 278 18.08 12.14 1.50
N ASN A 279 16.82 12.22 1.94
CA ASN A 279 15.72 11.33 1.55
C ASN A 279 15.40 11.24 0.04
N ARG A 280 16.00 12.06 -0.83
CA ARG A 280 15.82 11.97 -2.29
C ARG A 280 16.63 10.83 -2.91
N ASP A 281 17.82 10.56 -2.37
CA ASP A 281 18.73 9.57 -2.96
C ASP A 281 18.41 8.12 -2.58
N VAL A 282 17.58 7.91 -1.52
CA VAL A 282 17.14 6.58 -1.08
C VAL A 282 16.12 5.98 -2.06
N TYR A 283 15.33 6.81 -2.75
CA TYR A 283 14.29 6.32 -3.68
C TYR A 283 14.86 5.76 -4.99
N ASP A 284 16.03 6.21 -5.42
CA ASP A 284 16.65 5.77 -6.68
C ASP A 284 17.60 4.57 -6.51
N ARG A 285 18.13 4.34 -5.30
CA ARG A 285 19.07 3.23 -5.03
C ARG A 285 18.43 1.87 -4.74
N TYR A 286 17.17 1.84 -4.29
CA TYR A 286 16.48 0.57 -4.03
C TYR A 286 15.61 0.15 -5.22
N ASN A 287 16.26 -0.39 -6.26
CA ASN A 287 15.55 -1.13 -7.29
C ASN A 287 15.14 -2.49 -6.70
N PRO A 288 13.84 -2.84 -6.61
CA PRO A 288 13.40 -4.12 -6.03
C PRO A 288 14.02 -5.36 -6.70
N ILE A 289 14.60 -5.20 -7.90
CA ILE A 289 15.24 -6.28 -8.66
C ILE A 289 16.52 -6.76 -7.96
N ASP A 290 17.28 -5.88 -7.34
CA ASP A 290 18.58 -6.22 -6.75
C ASP A 290 18.46 -7.03 -5.44
N ILE A 291 17.35 -6.83 -4.69
CA ILE A 291 17.09 -7.60 -3.47
C ILE A 291 16.70 -9.05 -3.79
N TYR A 292 16.07 -9.31 -4.93
CA TYR A 292 15.68 -10.65 -5.36
C TYR A 292 16.82 -11.44 -5.99
N GLN A 293 17.79 -10.77 -6.61
CA GLN A 293 18.98 -11.44 -7.16
C GLN A 293 19.91 -11.91 -6.05
N SER A 294 20.10 -11.14 -4.97
CA SER A 294 20.94 -11.55 -3.83
C SER A 294 20.38 -12.74 -3.05
N LYS A 295 19.03 -12.92 -2.99
CA LYS A 295 18.42 -14.11 -2.38
C LYS A 295 18.52 -15.37 -3.23
N ASN A 296 18.55 -15.25 -4.55
CA ASN A 296 18.69 -16.40 -5.45
C ASN A 296 20.14 -16.93 -5.48
N ILE A 297 21.14 -16.09 -5.21
CA ILE A 297 22.55 -16.52 -5.12
C ILE A 297 22.78 -17.35 -3.84
N THR A 298 22.09 -17.03 -2.75
CA THR A 298 22.23 -17.79 -1.49
C THR A 298 21.57 -19.16 -1.53
N LEU A 299 20.57 -19.37 -2.40
CA LEU A 299 19.86 -20.66 -2.55
C LEU A 299 20.59 -21.63 -3.51
N ASN A 300 21.41 -21.14 -4.42
CA ASN A 300 22.16 -22.00 -5.32
C ASN A 300 23.48 -22.54 -4.73
N ASN A 301 24.05 -21.89 -3.70
CA ASN A 301 25.27 -22.35 -3.05
C ASN A 301 25.06 -23.52 -2.04
N ASN A 302 23.80 -23.81 -1.66
CA ASN A 302 23.49 -24.92 -0.75
C ASN A 302 23.04 -26.21 -1.43
N LYS A 303 23.17 -26.31 -2.78
CA LYS A 303 22.80 -27.54 -3.52
C LYS A 303 24.01 -28.32 -4.08
N GLN A 304 25.25 -27.92 -3.81
CA GLN A 304 26.43 -28.63 -4.35
C GLN A 304 27.19 -29.51 -3.36
N ASP A 305 26.76 -29.68 -2.10
CA ASP A 305 27.49 -30.51 -1.13
C ASP A 305 26.77 -31.80 -0.72
N PHE A 306 26.02 -32.42 -1.61
CA PHE A 306 25.50 -33.79 -1.37
C PHE A 306 25.60 -34.68 -2.59
N ILE A 307 26.86 -34.93 -3.06
CA ILE A 307 27.22 -36.17 -3.77
C ILE A 307 28.72 -36.37 -3.51
N LEU A 308 29.04 -37.29 -2.62
CA LEU A 308 30.20 -38.23 -2.58
C LEU A 308 30.47 -38.64 -1.12
N THR A 309 29.94 -39.70 -0.73
CA THR A 309 30.45 -41.02 -0.25
C THR A 309 29.31 -41.85 0.28
#